data_ff2c2692dff10e69d6b9f9af190983e8
#
_entry.id   ff2c2692dff10e69d6b9f9af190983e8
#
_cell.length_a   1.000
_cell.length_b   1.000
_cell.length_c   1.000
_cell.angle_alpha   90.00
_cell.angle_beta   90.00
_cell.angle_gamma   90.00
#
_symmetry.space_group_name_H-M   'P 1'
#
loop_
_entity.id
_entity.type
_entity.pdbx_description
1 polymer ?
#
loop_
_entity_poly.entity_id
_entity_poly.type
_entity_poly.pdbx_seq_one_letter_code
_entity_poly.pdbx_strand_id
1 'polypeptide(L)'
;MYTIQRFSELASTNDTCKHNYAMLSDQSVILAEHQTKGRGRFERTWESNEDLTFSILYKQHFSSPILFPLAIVKALESFHVAALIKWPNDILVAGKKVCGILIETVYEGNQKAAMIVGIGCNLSEKEGSLKAKAGYVNINKEVLLTDILHQCTSLARLSQEELCERYRQYHMLKGRKIKLDDVVWEVQDVNSDGTLTIRNAKGRRILHGEEVTLSSIYKEPII
;
A
#
# COMPACT_ATOMS: atom_id res chain seq x y z
N MET A 1 -6.45 5.64 -19.37
CA MET A 1 -6.30 4.18 -19.63
C MET A 1 -4.88 3.79 -19.29
N TYR A 2 -4.67 2.70 -18.54
CA TYR A 2 -3.34 2.25 -18.15
C TYR A 2 -2.58 1.62 -19.33
N THR A 3 -1.29 1.97 -19.46
CA THR A 3 -0.38 1.37 -20.43
C THR A 3 0.59 0.45 -19.69
N ILE A 4 0.50 -0.87 -19.92
CA ILE A 4 1.26 -1.85 -19.15
C ILE A 4 2.49 -2.30 -19.95
N GLN A 5 3.68 -2.15 -19.35
CA GLN A 5 4.95 -2.68 -19.83
C GLN A 5 5.37 -3.83 -18.91
N ARG A 6 5.71 -4.98 -19.52
CA ARG A 6 6.07 -6.21 -18.80
C ARG A 6 7.55 -6.52 -18.99
N PHE A 7 8.17 -6.93 -17.89
CA PHE A 7 9.58 -7.31 -17.84
C PHE A 7 9.73 -8.65 -17.13
N SER A 8 10.57 -9.53 -17.64
CA SER A 8 10.91 -10.78 -16.96
C SER A 8 11.68 -10.51 -15.68
N GLU A 9 12.61 -9.54 -15.70
CA GLU A 9 13.40 -9.15 -14.55
C GLU A 9 13.70 -7.66 -14.57
N LEU A 10 13.64 -7.03 -13.39
CA LEU A 10 14.07 -5.65 -13.12
C LEU A 10 14.76 -5.58 -11.76
N ALA A 11 15.59 -4.56 -11.56
CA ALA A 11 16.09 -4.26 -10.22
C ALA A 11 14.92 -3.86 -9.30
N SER A 12 14.10 -2.89 -9.72
CA SER A 12 12.93 -2.41 -9.02
C SER A 12 11.96 -1.74 -9.99
N THR A 13 10.68 -2.05 -9.91
CA THR A 13 9.66 -1.41 -10.73
C THR A 13 9.51 0.07 -10.40
N ASN A 14 9.64 0.46 -9.12
CA ASN A 14 9.65 1.87 -8.69
C ASN A 14 10.85 2.63 -9.29
N ASP A 15 12.04 2.05 -9.21
CA ASP A 15 13.24 2.70 -9.74
C ASP A 15 13.16 2.84 -11.25
N THR A 16 12.63 1.84 -11.96
CA THR A 16 12.39 1.90 -13.41
C THR A 16 11.42 3.04 -13.75
N CYS A 17 10.32 3.18 -13.02
CA CYS A 17 9.41 4.33 -13.18
C CYS A 17 10.14 5.64 -12.91
N LYS A 18 10.93 5.72 -11.84
CA LYS A 18 11.64 6.94 -11.42
C LYS A 18 12.68 7.40 -12.42
N HIS A 19 13.47 6.47 -12.96
CA HIS A 19 14.50 6.82 -13.95
C HIS A 19 13.91 7.21 -15.31
N ASN A 20 12.76 6.66 -15.66
CA ASN A 20 12.14 6.86 -16.96
C ASN A 20 10.90 7.77 -16.92
N TYR A 21 10.60 8.42 -15.80
CA TYR A 21 9.34 9.14 -15.62
C TYR A 21 9.08 10.20 -16.71
N ALA A 22 10.13 10.86 -17.20
CA ALA A 22 10.00 11.87 -18.25
C ALA A 22 9.45 11.30 -19.57
N MET A 23 9.87 10.08 -19.94
CA MET A 23 9.49 9.40 -21.18
C MET A 23 8.21 8.57 -21.07
N LEU A 24 7.88 8.10 -19.89
CA LEU A 24 6.66 7.32 -19.64
C LEU A 24 5.43 8.24 -19.69
N SER A 25 4.33 7.77 -20.24
CA SER A 25 3.04 8.47 -20.20
C SER A 25 2.41 8.40 -18.80
N ASP A 26 1.49 9.33 -18.53
CA ASP A 26 0.63 9.25 -17.33
C ASP A 26 -0.11 7.90 -17.30
N GLN A 27 -0.27 7.33 -16.10
CA GLN A 27 -0.85 6.00 -15.88
C GLN A 27 -0.06 4.84 -16.55
N SER A 28 1.24 5.00 -16.79
CA SER A 28 2.11 3.87 -17.14
C SER A 28 2.26 2.91 -15.98
N VAL A 29 2.16 1.61 -16.27
CA VAL A 29 2.34 0.50 -15.32
C VAL A 29 3.57 -0.28 -15.72
N ILE A 30 4.54 -0.39 -14.83
CA ILE A 30 5.72 -1.24 -14.97
C ILE A 30 5.51 -2.48 -14.13
N LEU A 31 5.40 -3.64 -14.77
CA LEU A 31 5.22 -4.95 -14.13
C LEU A 31 6.51 -5.77 -14.31
N ALA A 32 6.99 -6.38 -13.24
CA ALA A 32 8.11 -7.32 -13.28
C ALA A 32 7.70 -8.70 -12.76
N GLU A 33 8.15 -9.76 -13.45
CA GLU A 33 8.01 -11.12 -12.95
C GLU A 33 8.94 -11.36 -11.75
N HIS A 34 10.16 -10.79 -11.82
CA HIS A 34 11.16 -10.87 -10.77
C HIS A 34 11.80 -9.50 -10.51
N GLN A 35 11.99 -9.14 -9.24
CA GLN A 35 12.76 -7.98 -8.82
C GLN A 35 14.02 -8.41 -8.07
N THR A 36 15.21 -8.03 -8.55
CA THR A 36 16.49 -8.39 -7.93
C THR A 36 16.84 -7.47 -6.74
N LYS A 37 16.25 -6.27 -6.68
CA LYS A 37 16.43 -5.27 -5.62
C LYS A 37 15.09 -4.62 -5.24
N GLY A 38 14.06 -5.44 -5.04
CA GLY A 38 12.75 -4.96 -4.61
C GLY A 38 12.86 -4.19 -3.28
N ARG A 39 12.18 -3.04 -3.20
CA ARG A 39 12.24 -2.14 -2.03
C ARG A 39 10.88 -1.98 -1.37
N GLY A 40 10.91 -1.95 -0.04
CA GLY A 40 9.83 -1.47 0.80
C GLY A 40 10.20 -0.13 1.46
N ARG A 41 9.40 0.32 2.41
CA ARG A 41 9.68 1.51 3.22
C ARG A 41 10.88 1.28 4.14
N PHE A 42 11.56 2.38 4.51
CA PHE A 42 12.73 2.36 5.41
C PHE A 42 13.82 1.38 4.94
N GLU A 43 14.10 1.37 3.64
CA GLU A 43 15.14 0.55 2.99
C GLU A 43 14.99 -0.98 3.20
N ARG A 44 13.80 -1.44 3.61
CA ARG A 44 13.52 -2.86 3.73
C ARG A 44 13.47 -3.50 2.35
N THR A 45 13.97 -4.71 2.25
CA THR A 45 13.87 -5.51 1.02
C THR A 45 12.42 -6.01 0.85
N TRP A 46 11.93 -5.97 -0.38
CA TRP A 46 10.73 -6.69 -0.81
C TRP A 46 11.17 -7.89 -1.65
N GLU A 47 10.96 -9.08 -1.12
CA GLU A 47 11.22 -10.32 -1.85
C GLU A 47 10.04 -10.64 -2.77
N SER A 48 10.32 -10.85 -4.06
CA SER A 48 9.30 -11.10 -5.08
C SER A 48 9.64 -12.35 -5.89
N ASN A 49 9.14 -13.49 -5.46
CA ASN A 49 9.18 -14.74 -6.22
C ASN A 49 7.75 -15.09 -6.63
N GLU A 50 7.46 -15.07 -7.94
CA GLU A 50 6.14 -15.37 -8.51
C GLU A 50 4.98 -14.48 -8.00
N ASP A 51 5.30 -13.40 -7.30
CA ASP A 51 4.36 -12.43 -6.75
C ASP A 51 3.89 -11.43 -7.80
N LEU A 52 2.79 -10.73 -7.50
CA LEU A 52 2.40 -9.57 -8.29
C LEU A 52 3.19 -8.35 -7.82
N THR A 53 4.17 -7.91 -8.61
CA THR A 53 4.97 -6.70 -8.34
C THR A 53 4.91 -5.74 -9.51
N PHE A 54 4.36 -4.55 -9.26
CA PHE A 54 4.25 -3.51 -10.28
C PHE A 54 4.30 -2.12 -9.66
N SER A 55 4.53 -1.13 -10.51
CA SER A 55 4.47 0.29 -10.15
C SER A 55 3.62 1.05 -11.14
N ILE A 56 2.82 1.99 -10.65
CA ILE A 56 2.01 2.90 -11.46
C ILE A 56 2.64 4.28 -11.38
N LEU A 57 2.85 4.91 -12.54
CA LEU A 57 3.29 6.31 -12.64
C LEU A 57 2.09 7.23 -12.85
N TYR A 58 1.96 8.25 -12.01
CA TYR A 58 1.00 9.35 -12.16
C TYR A 58 1.74 10.67 -12.35
N LYS A 59 1.37 11.44 -13.39
CA LYS A 59 1.97 12.74 -13.72
C LYS A 59 1.01 13.92 -13.54
N GLN A 60 -0.28 13.72 -13.67
CA GLN A 60 -1.24 14.81 -13.72
C GLN A 60 -2.18 14.84 -12.51
N HIS A 61 -2.73 13.71 -12.12
CA HIS A 61 -3.73 13.63 -11.06
C HIS A 61 -3.17 12.84 -9.89
N PHE A 62 -2.66 13.56 -8.90
CA PHE A 62 -2.11 12.96 -7.69
C PHE A 62 -3.24 12.60 -6.73
N SER A 63 -3.66 11.35 -6.79
CA SER A 63 -4.68 10.83 -5.89
C SER A 63 -4.21 10.81 -4.43
N SER A 64 -5.16 10.84 -3.50
CA SER A 64 -4.87 10.63 -2.08
C SER A 64 -4.18 9.28 -1.85
N PRO A 65 -3.16 9.21 -0.98
CA PRO A 65 -2.48 7.95 -0.64
C PRO A 65 -3.40 6.82 -0.18
N ILE A 66 -4.55 7.15 0.41
CA ILE A 66 -5.53 6.17 0.91
C ILE A 66 -6.29 5.46 -0.21
N LEU A 67 -6.26 5.99 -1.44
CA LEU A 67 -6.90 5.36 -2.60
C LEU A 67 -6.32 3.96 -2.86
N PHE A 68 -5.00 3.82 -2.83
CA PHE A 68 -4.33 2.59 -3.26
C PHE A 68 -4.57 1.40 -2.32
N PRO A 69 -4.42 1.52 -0.98
CA PRO A 69 -4.80 0.44 -0.09
C PRO A 69 -6.28 0.10 -0.18
N LEU A 70 -7.16 1.09 -0.37
CA LEU A 70 -8.58 0.85 -0.58
C LEU A 70 -8.84 0.10 -1.88
N ALA A 71 -8.17 0.45 -2.98
CA ALA A 71 -8.30 -0.26 -4.27
C ALA A 71 -7.91 -1.73 -4.15
N ILE A 72 -6.81 -2.03 -3.44
CA ILE A 72 -6.37 -3.40 -3.23
C ILE A 72 -7.37 -4.21 -2.39
N VAL A 73 -7.87 -3.64 -1.29
CA VAL A 73 -8.88 -4.32 -0.46
C VAL A 73 -10.15 -4.58 -1.26
N LYS A 74 -10.61 -3.61 -2.06
CA LYS A 74 -11.80 -3.78 -2.91
C LYS A 74 -11.57 -4.84 -4.00
N ALA A 75 -10.37 -4.91 -4.57
CA ALA A 75 -10.02 -5.97 -5.51
C ALA A 75 -10.00 -7.35 -4.82
N LEU A 76 -9.45 -7.47 -3.62
CA LEU A 76 -9.46 -8.72 -2.87
C LEU A 76 -10.88 -9.16 -2.45
N GLU A 77 -11.74 -8.19 -2.12
CA GLU A 77 -13.14 -8.44 -1.79
C GLU A 77 -13.93 -9.06 -2.96
N SER A 78 -13.62 -8.71 -4.22
CA SER A 78 -14.24 -9.32 -5.40
C SER A 78 -13.92 -10.81 -5.54
N PHE A 79 -12.83 -11.29 -4.90
CA PHE A 79 -12.45 -12.70 -4.79
C PHE A 79 -12.86 -13.32 -3.46
N HIS A 80 -13.79 -12.71 -2.72
CA HIS A 80 -14.25 -13.16 -1.40
C HIS A 80 -13.12 -13.27 -0.34
N VAL A 81 -12.04 -12.49 -0.48
CA VAL A 81 -10.95 -12.41 0.49
C VAL A 81 -11.20 -11.25 1.43
N ALA A 82 -11.45 -11.54 2.70
CA ALA A 82 -11.59 -10.54 3.75
C ALA A 82 -10.22 -9.95 4.11
N ALA A 83 -9.98 -8.71 3.72
CA ALA A 83 -8.74 -8.01 3.93
C ALA A 83 -8.93 -6.72 4.75
N LEU A 84 -7.91 -6.36 5.54
CA LEU A 84 -7.89 -5.14 6.35
C LEU A 84 -6.69 -4.28 6.02
N ILE A 85 -6.84 -2.97 6.20
CA ILE A 85 -5.77 -2.00 5.98
C ILE A 85 -5.09 -1.69 7.31
N LYS A 86 -3.79 -2.02 7.42
CA LYS A 86 -2.92 -1.52 8.47
C LYS A 86 -2.23 -0.27 7.95
N TRP A 87 -2.66 0.89 8.46
CA TRP A 87 -2.05 2.17 8.11
C TRP A 87 -0.52 2.14 8.32
N PRO A 88 0.26 2.78 7.44
CA PRO A 88 -0.23 3.54 6.28
C PRO A 88 -0.34 2.72 4.99
N ASN A 89 0.26 1.54 4.86
CA ASN A 89 0.61 0.97 3.56
C ASN A 89 0.57 -0.57 3.49
N ASP A 90 0.06 -1.26 4.50
CA ASP A 90 0.02 -2.72 4.53
C ASP A 90 -1.42 -3.24 4.42
N ILE A 91 -1.60 -4.29 3.63
CA ILE A 91 -2.85 -5.05 3.55
C ILE A 91 -2.65 -6.38 4.25
N LEU A 92 -3.57 -6.71 5.14
CA LEU A 92 -3.53 -7.93 5.93
C LEU A 92 -4.75 -8.82 5.64
N VAL A 93 -4.49 -10.12 5.56
CA VAL A 93 -5.52 -11.19 5.54
C VAL A 93 -5.22 -12.13 6.70
N ALA A 94 -6.21 -12.43 7.52
CA ALA A 94 -6.05 -13.24 8.73
C ALA A 94 -4.84 -12.81 9.61
N GLY A 95 -4.65 -11.49 9.75
CA GLY A 95 -3.58 -10.89 10.55
C GLY A 95 -2.19 -10.94 9.95
N LYS A 96 -1.98 -11.54 8.78
CA LYS A 96 -0.69 -11.60 8.08
C LYS A 96 -0.65 -10.63 6.91
N LYS A 97 0.51 -9.98 6.69
CA LYS A 97 0.70 -9.06 5.57
C LYS A 97 0.72 -9.81 4.25
N VAL A 98 -0.23 -9.49 3.36
CA VAL A 98 -0.34 -10.05 2.00
C VAL A 98 0.10 -9.05 0.93
N CYS A 99 -0.01 -7.74 1.20
CA CYS A 99 0.40 -6.74 0.23
C CYS A 99 1.06 -5.55 0.93
N GLY A 100 2.01 -4.92 0.25
CA GLY A 100 2.67 -3.69 0.68
C GLY A 100 2.64 -2.65 -0.44
N ILE A 101 2.56 -1.38 -0.05
CA ILE A 101 2.51 -0.24 -0.96
C ILE A 101 3.69 0.68 -0.65
N LEU A 102 4.41 1.12 -1.69
CA LEU A 102 5.49 2.10 -1.60
C LEU A 102 5.20 3.27 -2.53
N ILE A 103 4.85 4.41 -1.94
CA ILE A 103 4.61 5.65 -2.71
C ILE A 103 5.87 6.50 -2.65
N GLU A 104 6.39 6.87 -3.81
CA GLU A 104 7.50 7.80 -3.97
C GLU A 104 7.08 8.97 -4.85
N THR A 105 7.65 10.15 -4.60
CA THR A 105 7.38 11.35 -5.38
C THR A 105 8.66 11.80 -6.09
N VAL A 106 8.52 12.15 -7.36
CA VAL A 106 9.56 12.81 -8.14
C VAL A 106 9.29 14.31 -8.12
N TYR A 107 10.31 15.10 -7.85
CA TYR A 107 10.26 16.56 -7.86
C TYR A 107 11.14 17.12 -8.94
N GLU A 108 10.68 18.16 -9.64
CA GLU A 108 11.46 19.05 -10.49
C GLU A 108 11.50 20.42 -9.83
N GLY A 109 12.64 20.78 -9.28
CA GLY A 109 12.74 21.93 -8.38
C GLY A 109 11.81 21.74 -7.17
N ASN A 110 10.88 22.67 -6.97
CA ASN A 110 9.90 22.64 -5.87
C ASN A 110 8.53 22.08 -6.29
N GLN A 111 8.38 21.64 -7.54
CA GLN A 111 7.11 21.11 -8.03
C GLN A 111 7.11 19.59 -8.07
N LYS A 112 5.98 19.00 -7.69
CA LYS A 112 5.76 17.56 -7.80
C LYS A 112 5.55 17.22 -9.28
N ALA A 113 6.53 16.53 -9.88
CA ALA A 113 6.50 16.13 -11.29
C ALA A 113 5.80 14.79 -11.51
N ALA A 114 5.98 13.85 -10.59
CA ALA A 114 5.32 12.54 -10.67
C ALA A 114 5.12 11.91 -9.29
N MET A 115 4.15 11.02 -9.21
CA MET A 115 3.94 10.10 -8.11
C MET A 115 4.07 8.67 -8.63
N ILE A 116 4.87 7.86 -7.96
CA ILE A 116 5.10 6.46 -8.29
C ILE A 116 4.51 5.63 -7.15
N VAL A 117 3.65 4.70 -7.51
CA VAL A 117 2.96 3.82 -6.56
C VAL A 117 3.38 2.39 -6.82
N GLY A 118 4.34 1.91 -6.05
CA GLY A 118 4.76 0.51 -6.05
C GLY A 118 3.81 -0.34 -5.23
N ILE A 119 3.40 -1.47 -5.78
CA ILE A 119 2.51 -2.44 -5.16
C ILE A 119 3.13 -3.82 -5.28
N GLY A 120 3.30 -4.49 -4.13
CA GLY A 120 3.73 -5.88 -4.06
C GLY A 120 2.67 -6.70 -3.34
N CYS A 121 2.12 -7.74 -4.00
CA CYS A 121 1.16 -8.67 -3.41
C CYS A 121 1.73 -10.09 -3.44
N ASN A 122 1.79 -10.74 -2.28
CA ASN A 122 2.21 -12.13 -2.16
C ASN A 122 1.12 -13.05 -2.74
N LEU A 123 1.45 -13.83 -3.76
CA LEU A 123 0.53 -14.78 -4.40
C LEU A 123 0.82 -16.24 -4.02
N SER A 124 1.97 -16.49 -3.41
CA SER A 124 2.40 -17.79 -2.92
C SER A 124 2.90 -17.73 -1.48
N GLU A 125 2.95 -18.89 -0.83
CA GLU A 125 3.48 -19.01 0.53
C GLU A 125 4.95 -18.58 0.57
N LYS A 126 5.31 -17.82 1.59
CA LYS A 126 6.70 -17.39 1.82
C LYS A 126 7.45 -18.41 2.66
N GLU A 127 8.74 -18.55 2.40
CA GLU A 127 9.63 -19.45 3.12
C GLU A 127 10.49 -18.71 4.16
N GLY A 128 11.25 -19.46 4.93
CA GLY A 128 12.23 -18.94 5.87
C GLY A 128 11.63 -18.02 6.94
N SER A 129 12.31 -16.94 7.23
CA SER A 129 11.94 -15.98 8.28
C SER A 129 10.65 -15.20 8.01
N LEU A 130 10.19 -15.14 6.74
CA LEU A 130 8.97 -14.45 6.35
C LEU A 130 7.72 -15.30 6.59
N LYS A 131 7.81 -16.62 6.64
CA LYS A 131 6.67 -17.54 6.79
C LYS A 131 5.72 -17.20 7.96
N ALA A 132 6.28 -16.74 9.06
CA ALA A 132 5.50 -16.38 10.25
C ALA A 132 4.78 -15.03 10.13
N LYS A 133 5.29 -14.10 9.33
CA LYS A 133 4.82 -12.70 9.26
C LYS A 133 4.08 -12.37 7.98
N ALA A 134 4.43 -13.03 6.88
CA ALA A 134 3.80 -12.84 5.59
C ALA A 134 2.64 -13.83 5.38
N GLY A 135 1.53 -13.32 4.83
CA GLY A 135 0.47 -14.11 4.25
C GLY A 135 0.55 -14.05 2.73
N TYR A 136 -0.33 -14.79 2.08
CA TYR A 136 -0.50 -14.78 0.63
C TYR A 136 -1.97 -14.95 0.24
N VAL A 137 -2.28 -14.62 -1.01
CA VAL A 137 -3.58 -14.88 -1.61
C VAL A 137 -3.40 -15.69 -2.90
N ASN A 138 -4.14 -16.77 -3.03
CA ASN A 138 -4.06 -17.62 -4.22
C ASN A 138 -5.02 -17.10 -5.29
N ILE A 139 -4.61 -16.06 -6.00
CA ILE A 139 -5.37 -15.39 -7.07
C ILE A 139 -4.47 -15.30 -8.30
N ASN A 140 -5.04 -15.46 -9.48
CA ASN A 140 -4.29 -15.30 -10.73
C ASN A 140 -3.73 -13.86 -10.83
N LYS A 141 -2.43 -13.74 -11.10
CA LYS A 141 -1.67 -12.49 -11.17
C LYS A 141 -2.31 -11.44 -12.09
N GLU A 142 -2.67 -11.84 -13.32
CA GLU A 142 -3.21 -10.93 -14.35
C GLU A 142 -4.63 -10.47 -13.98
N VAL A 143 -5.43 -11.34 -13.40
CA VAL A 143 -6.79 -11.03 -12.97
C VAL A 143 -6.76 -10.06 -11.81
N LEU A 144 -5.88 -10.30 -10.81
CA LEU A 144 -5.72 -9.39 -9.67
C LEU A 144 -5.18 -8.03 -10.09
N LEU A 145 -4.18 -7.99 -10.99
CA LEU A 145 -3.66 -6.72 -11.54
C LEU A 145 -4.78 -5.92 -12.21
N THR A 146 -5.55 -6.57 -13.09
CA THR A 146 -6.64 -5.93 -13.83
C THR A 146 -7.68 -5.34 -12.88
N ASP A 147 -8.04 -6.08 -11.83
CA ASP A 147 -9.06 -5.62 -10.89
C ASP A 147 -8.52 -4.47 -10.00
N ILE A 148 -7.27 -4.54 -9.53
CA ILE A 148 -6.66 -3.42 -8.80
C ILE A 148 -6.67 -2.13 -9.65
N LEU A 149 -6.26 -2.20 -10.92
CA LEU A 149 -6.25 -1.05 -11.82
C LEU A 149 -7.67 -0.52 -12.09
N HIS A 150 -8.65 -1.41 -12.23
CA HIS A 150 -10.05 -1.05 -12.34
C HIS A 150 -10.55 -0.32 -11.08
N GLN A 151 -10.25 -0.84 -9.88
CA GLN A 151 -10.61 -0.19 -8.61
C GLN A 151 -9.93 1.17 -8.47
N CYS A 152 -8.66 1.31 -8.84
CA CYS A 152 -7.97 2.60 -8.86
C CYS A 152 -8.71 3.62 -9.73
N THR A 153 -9.15 3.22 -10.93
CA THR A 153 -9.92 4.10 -11.84
C THR A 153 -11.27 4.50 -11.25
N SER A 154 -11.98 3.55 -10.66
CA SER A 154 -13.31 3.78 -10.08
C SER A 154 -13.24 4.69 -8.86
N LEU A 155 -12.29 4.43 -7.96
CA LEU A 155 -12.10 5.20 -6.73
C LEU A 155 -11.55 6.60 -6.97
N ALA A 156 -10.77 6.82 -8.04
CA ALA A 156 -10.24 8.14 -8.39
C ALA A 156 -11.32 9.17 -8.75
N ARG A 157 -12.57 8.75 -8.94
CA ARG A 157 -13.74 9.63 -9.20
C ARG A 157 -14.39 10.15 -7.92
N LEU A 158 -14.03 9.58 -6.78
CA LEU A 158 -14.60 9.94 -5.48
C LEU A 158 -13.89 11.17 -4.90
N SER A 159 -14.60 11.92 -4.09
CA SER A 159 -14.00 12.97 -3.25
C SER A 159 -13.06 12.37 -2.20
N GLN A 160 -12.19 13.20 -1.62
CA GLN A 160 -11.30 12.74 -0.54
C GLN A 160 -12.08 12.27 0.69
N GLU A 161 -13.21 12.91 0.98
CA GLU A 161 -14.10 12.55 2.07
C GLU A 161 -14.72 11.16 1.86
N GLU A 162 -15.26 10.90 0.66
CA GLU A 162 -15.84 9.59 0.32
C GLU A 162 -14.79 8.48 0.35
N LEU A 163 -13.57 8.74 -0.16
CA LEU A 163 -12.45 7.80 -0.07
C LEU A 163 -12.12 7.49 1.39
N CYS A 164 -12.08 8.52 2.24
CA CYS A 164 -11.75 8.37 3.65
C CYS A 164 -12.84 7.57 4.39
N GLU A 165 -14.12 7.81 4.12
CA GLU A 165 -15.24 7.06 4.71
C GLU A 165 -15.17 5.57 4.34
N ARG A 166 -14.90 5.26 3.06
CA ARG A 166 -14.73 3.87 2.62
C ARG A 166 -13.49 3.22 3.21
N TYR A 167 -12.37 3.95 3.28
CA TYR A 167 -11.13 3.47 3.89
C TYR A 167 -11.33 3.07 5.36
N ARG A 168 -12.10 3.86 6.13
CA ARG A 168 -12.38 3.61 7.54
C ARG A 168 -13.06 2.28 7.81
N GLN A 169 -13.83 1.75 6.86
CA GLN A 169 -14.49 0.45 6.97
C GLN A 169 -13.49 -0.71 7.04
N TYR A 170 -12.30 -0.54 6.46
CA TYR A 170 -11.24 -1.55 6.42
C TYR A 170 -10.06 -1.22 7.34
N HIS A 171 -10.07 -0.05 7.99
CA HIS A 171 -8.97 0.43 8.81
C HIS A 171 -8.88 -0.31 10.14
N MET A 172 -7.91 -1.22 10.26
CA MET A 172 -7.80 -2.10 11.43
C MET A 172 -7.29 -1.42 12.70
N LEU A 173 -6.72 -0.22 12.63
CA LEU A 173 -6.09 0.42 13.80
C LEU A 173 -7.02 1.31 14.61
N LYS A 174 -8.20 1.68 14.09
CA LYS A 174 -9.15 2.59 14.80
C LYS A 174 -9.49 2.06 16.18
N GLY A 175 -9.38 2.90 17.19
CA GLY A 175 -9.61 2.57 18.60
C GLY A 175 -8.52 1.69 19.24
N ARG A 176 -7.51 1.26 18.49
CA ARG A 176 -6.42 0.43 19.02
C ARG A 176 -5.30 1.25 19.60
N LYS A 177 -4.58 0.64 20.53
CA LYS A 177 -3.36 1.26 21.10
C LYS A 177 -2.14 0.85 20.27
N ILE A 178 -1.36 1.85 19.89
CA ILE A 178 -0.10 1.70 19.19
C ILE A 178 1.04 2.23 20.07
N LYS A 179 2.26 1.75 19.82
CA LYS A 179 3.48 2.25 20.44
C LYS A 179 4.25 3.08 19.42
N LEU A 180 4.58 4.30 19.78
CA LEU A 180 5.39 5.23 18.99
C LEU A 180 6.37 5.92 19.94
N ASP A 181 7.68 5.87 19.65
CA ASP A 181 8.75 6.43 20.47
C ASP A 181 8.62 6.02 21.95
N ASP A 182 8.38 4.71 22.21
CA ASP A 182 8.13 4.11 23.52
C ASP A 182 6.91 4.64 24.30
N VAL A 183 6.10 5.51 23.67
CA VAL A 183 4.87 6.04 24.23
C VAL A 183 3.66 5.31 23.63
N VAL A 184 2.69 4.98 24.49
CA VAL A 184 1.41 4.38 24.05
C VAL A 184 0.44 5.49 23.65
N TRP A 185 -0.16 5.30 22.47
CA TRP A 185 -1.15 6.19 21.87
C TRP A 185 -2.38 5.40 21.44
N GLU A 186 -3.54 5.99 21.52
CA GLU A 186 -4.77 5.46 20.94
C GLU A 186 -5.00 6.06 19.55
N VAL A 187 -5.25 5.20 18.59
CA VAL A 187 -5.59 5.62 17.22
C VAL A 187 -7.02 6.12 17.18
N GLN A 188 -7.18 7.38 16.79
CA GLN A 188 -8.51 7.99 16.67
C GLN A 188 -9.11 7.70 15.29
N ASP A 189 -8.49 8.20 14.26
CA ASP A 189 -8.96 7.97 12.88
C ASP A 189 -7.91 8.33 11.82
N VAL A 190 -8.17 7.91 10.58
CA VAL A 190 -7.49 8.39 9.39
C VAL A 190 -8.18 9.66 8.88
N ASN A 191 -7.38 10.67 8.51
CA ASN A 191 -7.84 11.92 7.93
C ASN A 191 -7.97 11.80 6.39
N SER A 192 -8.71 12.71 5.75
CA SER A 192 -8.95 12.69 4.30
C SER A 192 -7.67 12.87 3.47
N ASP A 193 -6.62 13.48 4.03
CA ASP A 193 -5.29 13.61 3.42
C ASP A 193 -4.41 12.35 3.57
N GLY A 194 -4.91 11.30 4.24
CA GLY A 194 -4.20 10.05 4.50
C GLY A 194 -3.35 10.03 5.75
N THR A 195 -3.28 11.13 6.52
CA THR A 195 -2.60 11.17 7.82
C THR A 195 -3.41 10.42 8.89
N LEU A 196 -2.73 10.03 9.98
CA LEU A 196 -3.35 9.32 11.10
C LEU A 196 -3.38 10.20 12.35
N THR A 197 -4.56 10.37 12.94
CA THR A 197 -4.72 11.06 14.23
C THR A 197 -4.60 10.05 15.36
N ILE A 198 -3.72 10.35 16.32
CA ILE A 198 -3.53 9.59 17.56
C ILE A 198 -3.69 10.50 18.78
N ARG A 199 -4.07 9.92 19.94
CA ARG A 199 -4.28 10.65 21.19
C ARG A 199 -3.76 9.87 22.39
N ASN A 200 -3.31 10.59 23.41
CA ASN A 200 -3.07 10.07 24.76
C ASN A 200 -3.33 11.17 25.82
N ALA A 201 -2.98 10.92 27.07
CA ALA A 201 -3.15 11.89 28.16
C ALA A 201 -2.38 13.21 27.96
N LYS A 202 -1.31 13.19 27.15
CA LYS A 202 -0.47 14.38 26.85
C LYS A 202 -1.01 15.23 25.71
N GLY A 203 -1.98 14.70 24.93
CA GLY A 203 -2.59 15.44 23.82
C GLY A 203 -2.83 14.62 22.57
N ARG A 204 -2.96 15.33 21.44
CA ARG A 204 -3.21 14.81 20.09
C ARG A 204 -1.96 14.99 19.23
N ARG A 205 -1.66 13.99 18.39
CA ARG A 205 -0.59 14.04 17.36
C ARG A 205 -1.15 13.57 16.02
N ILE A 206 -0.64 14.14 14.92
CA ILE A 206 -0.94 13.71 13.55
C ILE A 206 0.32 13.07 13.00
N LEU A 207 0.17 11.86 12.44
CA LEU A 207 1.24 11.08 11.82
C LEU A 207 1.12 11.15 10.31
N HIS A 208 2.25 11.34 9.62
CA HIS A 208 2.31 11.50 8.16
C HIS A 208 2.82 10.25 7.41
N GLY A 209 3.14 9.20 8.11
CA GLY A 209 3.65 7.96 7.53
C GLY A 209 4.71 7.28 8.37
N GLU A 210 4.81 7.61 9.65
CA GLU A 210 5.70 6.97 10.61
C GLU A 210 5.38 5.48 10.75
N GLU A 211 6.34 4.70 11.15
CA GLU A 211 6.10 3.30 11.46
C GLU A 211 5.40 3.18 12.82
N VAL A 212 4.25 2.51 12.84
CA VAL A 212 3.52 2.25 14.06
C VAL A 212 3.50 0.75 14.35
N THR A 213 3.73 0.42 15.62
CA THR A 213 3.66 -0.96 16.11
C THR A 213 2.47 -1.11 17.03
N LEU A 214 1.66 -2.16 16.84
CA LEU A 214 0.58 -2.48 17.77
C LEU A 214 1.17 -2.77 19.15
N SER A 215 0.63 -2.10 20.17
CA SER A 215 1.04 -2.36 21.54
C SER A 215 0.73 -3.81 21.90
N SER A 216 1.72 -4.54 22.47
CA SER A 216 1.56 -5.92 22.90
C SER A 216 0.54 -6.13 24.02
N ILE A 217 0.05 -5.04 24.61
CA ILE A 217 -0.94 -5.06 25.70
C ILE A 217 -2.33 -5.54 25.23
N TYR A 218 -2.60 -5.50 23.91
CA TYR A 218 -3.86 -5.94 23.32
C TYR A 218 -3.61 -6.95 22.21
N LYS A 219 -3.25 -8.19 22.61
CA LYS A 219 -3.35 -9.37 21.75
C LYS A 219 -4.80 -9.88 21.80
N GLU A 220 -5.74 -9.12 21.33
CA GLU A 220 -7.03 -9.72 20.96
C GLU A 220 -6.88 -10.38 19.59
N PRO A 221 -7.43 -11.60 19.40
CA PRO A 221 -7.45 -12.23 18.09
C PRO A 221 -8.21 -11.31 17.12
N ILE A 222 -7.64 -11.09 15.96
CA ILE A 222 -8.32 -10.47 14.83
C ILE A 222 -9.36 -11.50 14.37
N ILE A 223 -10.63 -11.26 14.69
CA ILE A 223 -11.78 -12.08 14.23
C ILE A 223 -11.89 -11.95 12.72
#